data_64db94d5207b34546dc2038e52b1a713
#
_entry.id   64db94d5207b34546dc2038e52b1a713
#
_cell.length_a   1.000
_cell.length_b   1.000
_cell.length_c   1.000
_cell.angle_alpha   90.00
_cell.angle_beta   90.00
_cell.angle_gamma   90.00
#
_symmetry.space_group_name_H-M   'P 1'
#
loop_
_entity.id
_entity.type
_entity.pdbx_description
1 polymer ?
#
loop_
_entity_poly.entity_id
_entity_poly.type
_entity_poly.pdbx_seq_one_letter_code
_entity_poly.pdbx_strand_id
1 'polypeptide(L)' 'YTPPAEGTTTITADQAKEIALAKVPGATVNDIYEFELDRDDGRLEYEGTIWYNGTEYEFTIDGYSGAIREWDTEVHRR' A
#
# COMPACT_ATOMS: atom_id res chain seq x y z
N TYR A 1 8.98 -4.51 13.74
CA TYR A 1 7.73 -3.82 14.04
C TYR A 1 7.21 -4.23 15.41
N THR A 2 6.83 -3.25 16.19
CA THR A 2 6.26 -3.49 17.50
C THR A 2 4.76 -3.28 17.41
N PRO A 3 3.96 -4.29 17.66
CA PRO A 3 2.52 -4.13 17.55
C PRO A 3 2.02 -3.14 18.58
N PRO A 4 0.92 -2.47 18.30
CA PRO A 4 0.31 -1.56 19.26
C PRO A 4 -0.03 -2.33 20.53
N ALA A 5 0.09 -1.69 21.63
CA ALA A 5 -0.09 -2.35 22.90
C ALA A 5 -1.53 -2.68 23.00
N GLU A 6 -2.41 -2.11 23.35
CA GLU A 6 -3.72 -2.55 23.46
C GLU A 6 -4.66 -1.80 22.62
N GLY A 7 -5.80 -2.34 22.40
CA GLY A 7 -6.74 -1.75 21.52
C GLY A 7 -6.08 -1.63 20.16
N THR A 8 -5.55 -2.70 19.67
CA THR A 8 -4.79 -2.72 18.44
C THR A 8 -5.34 -1.75 17.44
N THR A 9 -4.55 -0.76 17.08
CA THR A 9 -4.99 0.20 16.08
C THR A 9 -4.41 -0.21 14.74
N THR A 10 -5.16 0.10 13.72
CA THR A 10 -4.73 -0.15 12.36
C THR A 10 -4.52 1.18 11.68
N ILE A 11 -3.74 1.20 10.63
CA ILE A 11 -3.69 2.40 9.82
C ILE A 11 -4.96 2.45 8.99
N THR A 12 -5.32 3.63 8.52
CA THR A 12 -6.50 3.78 7.69
C THR A 12 -6.14 3.53 6.24
N ALA A 13 -7.18 3.33 5.42
CA ALA A 13 -6.97 3.17 3.99
C ALA A 13 -6.26 4.39 3.42
N ASP A 14 -6.64 5.58 3.87
CA ASP A 14 -6.00 6.79 3.36
C ASP A 14 -4.53 6.84 3.75
N GLN A 15 -4.20 6.39 4.96
CA GLN A 15 -2.80 6.35 5.38
C GLN A 15 -2.01 5.37 4.55
N ALA A 16 -2.60 4.21 4.24
CA ALA A 16 -1.93 3.22 3.41
C ALA A 16 -1.66 3.79 2.01
N LYS A 17 -2.63 4.50 1.46
CA LYS A 17 -2.45 5.12 0.16
C LYS A 17 -1.34 6.14 0.19
N GLU A 18 -1.27 6.95 1.24
CA GLU A 18 -0.22 7.94 1.35
C GLU A 18 1.16 7.30 1.45
N ILE A 19 1.25 6.20 2.19
CA ILE A 19 2.52 5.49 2.32
C ILE A 19 3.00 5.00 0.95
N ALA A 20 2.09 4.41 0.18
CA ALA A 20 2.44 3.92 -1.14
C ALA A 20 2.81 5.06 -2.08
N LEU A 21 2.02 6.14 -2.06
CA LEU A 21 2.26 7.25 -2.96
C LEU A 21 3.55 7.98 -2.65
N ALA A 22 3.99 7.94 -1.40
CA ALA A 22 5.25 8.58 -1.03
C ALA A 22 6.44 7.94 -1.75
N LYS A 23 6.29 6.71 -2.21
CA LYS A 23 7.35 6.02 -2.93
C LYS A 23 7.34 6.32 -4.43
N VAL A 24 6.32 7.01 -4.89
CA VAL A 24 6.19 7.33 -6.32
C VAL A 24 6.00 8.84 -6.45
N PRO A 25 7.10 9.60 -6.44
CA PRO A 25 6.98 11.05 -6.51
C PRO A 25 6.19 11.49 -7.74
N GLY A 26 5.27 12.39 -7.53
CA GLY A 26 4.42 12.87 -8.60
C GLY A 26 3.09 12.16 -8.74
N ALA A 27 2.97 10.95 -8.21
CA ALA A 27 1.71 10.22 -8.29
C ALA A 27 0.72 10.75 -7.27
N THR A 28 -0.55 10.62 -7.58
CA THR A 28 -1.62 11.07 -6.69
C THR A 28 -2.59 9.92 -6.47
N VAL A 29 -3.55 10.13 -5.60
CA VAL A 29 -4.54 9.09 -5.31
C VAL A 29 -5.29 8.68 -6.57
N ASN A 30 -5.38 9.55 -7.55
CA ASN A 30 -6.04 9.22 -8.81
C ASN A 30 -5.27 8.19 -9.63
N ASP A 31 -4.01 7.98 -9.30
CA ASP A 31 -3.17 7.00 -10.01
C ASP A 31 -3.26 5.62 -9.38
N ILE A 32 -3.93 5.49 -8.25
CA ILE A 32 -4.15 4.19 -7.62
C ILE A 32 -5.34 3.56 -8.31
N TYR A 33 -5.08 2.42 -9.00
CA TYR A 33 -6.13 1.86 -9.77
C TYR A 33 -6.71 0.58 -9.14
N GLU A 34 -5.99 0.00 -8.21
CA GLU A 34 -6.53 -1.09 -7.41
C GLU A 34 -6.12 -0.88 -5.98
N PHE A 35 -7.04 -1.17 -5.06
CA PHE A 35 -6.73 -1.01 -3.65
C PHE A 35 -7.73 -1.83 -2.86
N GLU A 36 -7.25 -2.73 -2.02
CA GLU A 36 -8.15 -3.53 -1.21
C GLU A 36 -7.50 -3.90 0.10
N LEU A 37 -8.33 -4.21 1.07
CA LEU A 37 -7.90 -4.64 2.38
C LEU A 37 -8.05 -6.15 2.45
N ASP A 38 -6.96 -6.83 2.78
CA ASP A 38 -6.95 -8.27 2.87
C ASP A 38 -6.77 -8.67 4.32
N ARG A 39 -7.63 -9.55 4.80
CA ARG A 39 -7.54 -10.08 6.16
C ARG A 39 -7.39 -11.57 6.08
N ASP A 40 -6.40 -12.09 6.79
CA ASP A 40 -6.14 -13.52 6.74
C ASP A 40 -5.40 -13.93 8.00
N ASP A 41 -6.00 -14.81 8.80
CA ASP A 41 -5.36 -15.39 9.99
C ASP A 41 -4.72 -14.33 10.88
N GLY A 42 -5.46 -13.29 11.19
CA GLY A 42 -4.96 -12.25 12.07
C GLY A 42 -4.06 -11.27 11.38
N ARG A 43 -3.76 -11.47 10.11
CA ARG A 43 -2.98 -10.53 9.34
C ARG A 43 -3.92 -9.54 8.70
N LEU A 44 -3.44 -8.33 8.58
CA LEU A 44 -4.19 -7.27 7.96
C LEU A 44 -3.26 -6.56 7.01
N GLU A 45 -3.61 -6.54 5.75
CA GLU A 45 -2.74 -5.95 4.72
C GLU A 45 -3.55 -5.15 3.74
N TYR A 46 -2.98 -4.04 3.31
CA TYR A 46 -3.55 -3.28 2.21
C TYR A 46 -2.74 -3.60 0.96
N GLU A 47 -3.42 -4.00 -0.09
CA GLU A 47 -2.77 -4.33 -1.35
C GLU A 47 -3.30 -3.40 -2.41
N GLY A 48 -2.45 -3.00 -3.31
CA GLY A 48 -2.90 -2.11 -4.34
C GLY A 48 -1.91 -1.99 -5.48
N THR A 49 -2.32 -1.20 -6.46
CA THR A 49 -1.52 -0.96 -7.65
C THR A 49 -1.61 0.51 -8.00
N ILE A 50 -0.45 1.12 -8.19
CA ILE A 50 -0.35 2.49 -8.69
C ILE A 50 0.10 2.40 -10.14
N TRP A 51 -0.59 3.10 -11.01
CA TRP A 51 -0.20 3.17 -12.42
C TRP A 51 0.20 4.61 -12.68
N TYR A 52 1.48 4.85 -12.89
CA TYR A 52 1.95 6.20 -13.05
C TYR A 52 3.07 6.26 -14.08
N ASN A 53 2.89 7.12 -15.06
CA ASN A 53 3.94 7.40 -16.04
C ASN A 53 4.44 6.13 -16.74
N GLY A 54 3.51 5.25 -17.12
CA GLY A 54 3.83 4.02 -17.84
C GLY A 54 4.42 2.93 -16.97
N THR A 55 4.42 3.11 -15.68
CA THR A 55 4.97 2.13 -14.75
C THR A 55 3.90 1.68 -13.79
N GLU A 56 3.85 0.40 -13.53
CA GLU A 56 2.91 -0.18 -12.60
C GLU A 56 3.67 -0.55 -11.33
N TYR A 57 3.13 -0.11 -10.19
CA TYR A 57 3.73 -0.39 -8.89
C TYR A 57 2.73 -1.20 -8.08
N GLU A 58 3.08 -2.43 -7.74
CA GLU A 58 2.22 -3.27 -6.90
C GLU A 58 2.78 -3.26 -5.49
N PHE A 59 1.93 -3.08 -4.52
CA PHE A 59 2.40 -2.96 -3.15
C PHE A 59 1.52 -3.69 -2.17
N THR A 60 2.14 -4.11 -1.07
CA THR A 60 1.43 -4.67 0.07
C THR A 60 1.95 -3.96 1.30
N ILE A 61 1.04 -3.42 2.10
CA ILE A 61 1.38 -2.65 3.28
C ILE A 61 0.72 -3.29 4.49
N ASP A 62 1.51 -3.47 5.55
CA ASP A 62 1.00 -4.02 6.80
C ASP A 62 -0.07 -3.08 7.34
N GLY A 63 -1.25 -3.62 7.64
CA GLY A 63 -2.37 -2.80 8.08
C GLY A 63 -2.27 -2.32 9.50
N TYR A 64 -1.33 -2.84 10.27
CA TYR A 64 -1.14 -2.40 11.64
C TYR A 64 -0.02 -1.36 11.73
N SER A 65 1.12 -1.66 11.11
CA SER A 65 2.28 -0.79 11.26
C SER A 65 2.46 0.21 10.15
N GLY A 66 1.91 -0.07 8.99
CA GLY A 66 2.18 0.75 7.82
C GLY A 66 3.47 0.38 7.11
N ALA A 67 4.12 -0.69 7.54
CA ALA A 67 5.35 -1.12 6.90
C ALA A 67 5.05 -1.69 5.52
N ILE A 68 5.88 -1.34 4.55
CA ILE A 68 5.73 -1.89 3.20
C ILE A 68 6.32 -3.28 3.20
N ARG A 69 5.48 -4.27 2.89
CA ARG A 69 5.91 -5.66 2.90
C ARG A 69 6.37 -6.13 1.54
N GLU A 70 5.73 -5.63 0.50
CA GLU A 70 6.10 -5.98 -0.86
C GLU A 70 6.00 -4.75 -1.72
N TRP A 71 6.91 -4.67 -2.68
CA TRP A 71 6.92 -3.54 -3.61
C TRP A 71 7.51 -4.03 -4.92
N ASP A 72 6.65 -4.16 -5.93
CA ASP A 72 7.07 -4.63 -7.25
C ASP A 72 6.83 -3.55 -8.27
N THR A 73 7.72 -3.45 -9.21
CA THR A 73 7.65 -2.42 -10.25
C THR A 73 7.70 -3.08 -11.61
N GLU A 74 6.79 -2.68 -12.48
CA GLU A 74 6.80 -3.19 -13.84
C GLU A 74 6.64 -2.03 -14.80
N VAL A 75 7.61 -1.86 -15.69
CA VAL A 75 7.57 -0.78 -16.67
C VAL A 75 6.89 -1.29 -17.92
N HIS A 76 5.86 -0.56 -18.36
CA HIS A 76 5.13 -0.92 -19.56
C HIS A 76 5.60 -0.01 -20.68
N ARG A 77 6.16 -0.60 -21.69
CA ARG A 77 6.66 0.15 -22.82
C ARG A 77 5.87 -0.18 -24.05
N ARG A 78 5.87 0.76 -24.96
CA ARG A 78 5.19 0.55 -26.20
C ARG A 78 6.16 0.39 -27.30
#